data_12017fefdc609f52e7ce65f3dc33356d
#
_entry.id   12017fefdc609f52e7ce65f3dc33356d
#
_cell.length_a   1.000
_cell.length_b   1.000
_cell.length_c   1.000
_cell.angle_alpha   90.00
_cell.angle_beta   90.00
_cell.angle_gamma   90.00
#
_symmetry.space_group_name_H-M   'P 1'
#
loop_
_entity.id
_entity.type
_entity.pdbx_description
1 polymer ?
#
loop_
_entity_poly.entity_id
_entity_poly.type
_entity_poly.pdbx_seq_one_letter_code
_entity_poly.pdbx_strand_id
1 'polypeptide(L)'
;MGHDHIMVSLAAAHYTNQGIKENKKLSANIVDEALLEKADRSGCISGSKADKSDLFEYTLDDAGVPMISQSPVTMVCSVEDIYKTTGFENFICTIDAAYAAEEVLTEEGKIDYRTLKPVLFEMPTYEYLKTGDVIGKCMSFGKEK
;
A
#
# COMPACT_ATOMS: atom_id res chain seq x y z
N MET A 1 -1.04 11.73 -12.86
CA MET A 1 -0.10 10.65 -12.54
C MET A 1 -0.24 9.56 -13.58
N GLY A 2 0.86 8.96 -14.03
CA GLY A 2 0.86 7.81 -14.93
C GLY A 2 0.45 6.51 -14.23
N HIS A 3 0.50 5.40 -14.94
CA HIS A 3 0.23 4.07 -14.38
C HIS A 3 1.36 3.56 -13.46
N ASP A 4 2.49 4.24 -13.46
CA ASP A 4 3.74 3.91 -12.79
C ASP A 4 4.04 4.81 -11.58
N HIS A 5 3.07 5.61 -11.15
CA HIS A 5 3.24 6.54 -10.03
C HIS A 5 2.16 6.36 -8.96
N ILE A 6 2.57 6.48 -7.71
CA ILE A 6 1.68 6.58 -6.55
C ILE A 6 2.06 7.76 -5.67
N MET A 7 1.11 8.24 -4.90
CA MET A 7 1.34 9.19 -3.81
C MET A 7 1.02 8.52 -2.48
N VAL A 8 1.97 8.57 -1.55
CA VAL A 8 1.79 8.10 -0.18
C VAL A 8 1.78 9.29 0.76
N SER A 9 0.64 9.54 1.40
CA SER A 9 0.46 10.64 2.34
C SER A 9 0.52 10.13 3.77
N LEU A 10 1.47 10.61 4.54
CA LEU A 10 1.69 10.21 5.93
C LEU A 10 1.67 11.42 6.85
N ALA A 11 1.10 11.26 8.05
CA ALA A 11 1.20 12.30 9.07
C ALA A 11 2.68 12.60 9.37
N ALA A 12 3.04 13.88 9.42
CA ALA A 12 4.44 14.31 9.56
C ALA A 12 5.15 13.80 10.83
N ALA A 13 4.36 13.45 11.85
CA ALA A 13 4.85 12.89 13.12
C ALA A 13 5.21 11.39 13.05
N HIS A 14 4.91 10.69 11.95
CA HIS A 14 5.20 9.27 11.84
C HIS A 14 6.70 9.01 11.72
N TYR A 15 7.20 8.08 12.53
CA TYR A 15 8.61 7.67 12.52
C TYR A 15 9.06 7.12 11.16
N THR A 16 8.18 6.44 10.47
CA THR A 16 8.41 5.89 9.11
C THR A 16 8.89 6.94 8.11
N ASN A 17 8.41 8.19 8.22
CA ASN A 17 8.79 9.28 7.32
C ASN A 17 10.30 9.55 7.32
N GLN A 18 10.96 9.38 8.47
CA GLN A 18 12.40 9.55 8.57
C GLN A 18 13.13 8.53 7.70
N GLY A 19 12.80 7.23 7.83
CA GLY A 19 13.42 6.18 7.03
C GLY A 19 13.18 6.37 5.53
N ILE A 20 11.95 6.76 5.13
CA ILE A 20 11.64 7.04 3.72
C ILE A 20 12.47 8.21 3.19
N LYS A 21 12.64 9.28 3.97
CA LYS A 21 13.46 10.45 3.56
C LYS A 21 14.93 10.11 3.44
N GLU A 22 15.46 9.26 4.32
CA GLU A 22 16.86 8.84 4.31
C GLU A 22 17.15 7.89 3.15
N ASN A 23 16.31 6.88 2.94
CA ASN A 23 16.54 5.83 1.95
C ASN A 23 15.99 6.18 0.56
N LYS A 24 15.09 7.15 0.44
CA LYS A 24 14.38 7.50 -0.79
C LYS A 24 13.62 6.34 -1.42
N LYS A 25 13.28 5.34 -0.64
CA LYS A 25 12.59 4.13 -1.05
C LYS A 25 11.54 3.73 -0.03
N LEU A 26 10.51 3.07 -0.50
CA LEU A 26 9.49 2.44 0.33
C LEU A 26 8.84 1.26 -0.39
N SER A 27 8.17 0.38 0.34
CA SER A 27 7.20 -0.54 -0.23
C SER A 27 5.78 -0.17 0.21
N ALA A 28 4.83 -0.23 -0.71
CA ALA A 28 3.42 -0.15 -0.41
C ALA A 28 2.82 -1.56 -0.50
N ASN A 29 2.41 -2.09 0.64
CA ASN A 29 1.90 -3.44 0.78
C ASN A 29 0.38 -3.38 0.94
N ILE A 30 -0.38 -4.00 0.03
CA ILE A 30 -1.83 -4.00 0.07
C ILE A 30 -2.30 -4.89 1.22
N VAL A 31 -3.23 -4.39 1.99
CA VAL A 31 -3.85 -5.10 3.11
C VAL A 31 -5.18 -5.68 2.66
N ASP A 32 -5.33 -6.99 2.79
CA ASP A 32 -6.58 -7.71 2.72
C ASP A 32 -7.12 -8.04 4.12
N GLU A 33 -8.23 -8.76 4.19
CA GLU A 33 -8.83 -9.13 5.49
C GLU A 33 -7.93 -10.04 6.33
N ALA A 34 -7.13 -10.91 5.69
CA ALA A 34 -6.24 -11.83 6.37
C ALA A 34 -5.04 -11.10 7.03
N LEU A 35 -4.56 -10.04 6.39
CA LEU A 35 -3.44 -9.24 6.90
C LEU A 35 -3.87 -8.13 7.86
N LEU A 36 -5.17 -7.79 7.92
CA LEU A 36 -5.69 -6.61 8.61
C LEU A 36 -5.29 -6.53 10.09
N GLU A 37 -5.42 -7.60 10.85
CA GLU A 37 -5.10 -7.60 12.28
C GLU A 37 -3.64 -7.20 12.54
N LYS A 38 -2.70 -7.74 11.77
CA LYS A 38 -1.27 -7.39 11.88
C LYS A 38 -1.01 -5.96 11.45
N ALA A 39 -1.67 -5.51 10.38
CA ALA A 39 -1.55 -4.15 9.87
C ALA A 39 -2.04 -3.12 10.90
N ASP A 40 -3.22 -3.33 11.48
CA ASP A 40 -3.78 -2.48 12.54
C ASP A 40 -2.86 -2.45 13.77
N ARG A 41 -2.43 -3.63 14.24
CA ARG A 41 -1.49 -3.74 15.36
C ARG A 41 -0.20 -2.97 15.11
N SER A 42 0.31 -2.95 13.89
CA SER A 42 1.50 -2.17 13.53
C SER A 42 1.30 -0.66 13.70
N GLY A 43 0.07 -0.17 13.53
CA GLY A 43 -0.32 1.22 13.71
C GLY A 43 -0.48 1.65 15.17
N CYS A 44 -0.72 0.70 16.10
CA CYS A 44 -0.98 1.01 17.50
C CYS A 44 0.25 1.51 18.27
N ILE A 45 1.46 1.22 17.80
CA ILE A 45 2.71 1.57 18.48
C ILE A 45 3.65 2.26 17.49
N SER A 46 4.27 3.36 17.91
CA SER A 46 5.29 4.03 17.09
C SER A 46 6.58 3.20 17.02
N GLY A 47 7.19 3.10 15.82
CA GLY A 47 8.50 2.48 15.63
C GLY A 47 9.65 3.19 16.38
N SER A 48 9.45 4.44 16.84
CA SER A 48 10.40 5.12 17.72
C SER A 48 10.39 4.60 19.16
N LYS A 49 9.36 3.84 19.55
CA LYS A 49 9.17 3.34 20.93
C LYS A 49 9.37 1.84 21.04
N ALA A 50 9.20 1.10 19.96
CA ALA A 50 9.34 -0.35 19.95
C ALA A 50 9.79 -0.85 18.57
N ASP A 51 10.61 -1.89 18.57
CA ASP A 51 10.88 -2.68 17.37
C ASP A 51 9.60 -3.43 16.98
N LYS A 52 9.25 -3.37 15.70
CA LYS A 52 8.07 -4.01 15.11
C LYS A 52 8.45 -4.98 13.98
N SER A 53 9.72 -5.26 13.80
CA SER A 53 10.21 -6.14 12.74
C SER A 53 9.63 -7.55 12.80
N ASP A 54 9.31 -8.02 14.01
CA ASP A 54 8.74 -9.36 14.24
C ASP A 54 7.23 -9.47 13.95
N LEU A 55 6.54 -8.36 13.65
CA LEU A 55 5.10 -8.40 13.35
C LEU A 55 4.79 -9.08 12.01
N PHE A 56 5.72 -8.97 11.06
CA PHE A 56 5.54 -9.48 9.71
C PHE A 56 6.73 -10.34 9.31
N GLU A 57 6.45 -11.37 8.56
CA GLU A 57 7.47 -11.99 7.72
C GLU A 57 7.70 -11.10 6.51
N TYR A 58 8.96 -10.86 6.17
CA TYR A 58 9.31 -10.02 5.04
C TYR A 58 10.56 -10.54 4.32
N THR A 59 10.65 -10.22 3.06
CA THR A 59 11.86 -10.37 2.25
C THR A 59 12.37 -9.00 1.85
N LEU A 60 13.64 -8.91 1.47
CA LEU A 60 14.20 -7.68 0.92
C LEU A 60 14.25 -7.80 -0.60
N ASP A 61 13.91 -6.72 -1.31
CA ASP A 61 14.21 -6.63 -2.73
C ASP A 61 15.71 -6.39 -2.99
N ASP A 62 16.10 -6.30 -4.26
CA ASP A 62 17.50 -6.07 -4.65
C ASP A 62 18.06 -4.71 -4.15
N ALA A 63 17.19 -3.76 -3.83
CA ALA A 63 17.57 -2.46 -3.27
C ALA A 63 17.48 -2.42 -1.72
N GLY A 64 17.21 -3.54 -1.07
CA GLY A 64 17.09 -3.66 0.39
C GLY A 64 15.79 -3.12 0.96
N VAL A 65 14.74 -2.97 0.15
CA VAL A 65 13.41 -2.51 0.61
C VAL A 65 12.61 -3.71 1.14
N PRO A 66 12.08 -3.65 2.37
CA PRO A 66 11.32 -4.75 2.93
C PRO A 66 9.94 -4.89 2.24
N MET A 67 9.63 -6.11 1.83
CA MET A 67 8.34 -6.51 1.26
C MET A 67 7.67 -7.50 2.19
N ILE A 68 6.44 -7.23 2.63
CA ILE A 68 5.69 -8.10 3.54
C ILE A 68 5.24 -9.35 2.78
N SER A 69 5.70 -10.52 3.21
CA SER A 69 5.46 -11.80 2.52
C SER A 69 3.98 -12.18 2.47
N GLN A 70 3.19 -11.75 3.45
CA GLN A 70 1.74 -12.02 3.52
C GLN A 70 0.90 -11.01 2.72
N SER A 71 1.50 -9.96 2.16
CA SER A 71 0.74 -8.99 1.35
C SER A 71 0.40 -9.60 -0.01
N PRO A 72 -0.87 -9.58 -0.42
CA PRO A 72 -1.26 -10.13 -1.73
C PRO A 72 -0.71 -9.32 -2.91
N VAL A 73 -0.42 -8.03 -2.71
CA VAL A 73 0.23 -7.17 -3.71
C VAL A 73 1.16 -6.19 -3.01
N THR A 74 2.40 -6.11 -3.48
CA THR A 74 3.42 -5.19 -2.98
C THR A 74 3.99 -4.37 -4.14
N MET A 75 4.07 -3.06 -3.96
CA MET A 75 4.75 -2.14 -4.88
C MET A 75 6.02 -1.62 -4.22
N VAL A 76 7.17 -1.81 -4.85
CA VAL A 76 8.44 -1.19 -4.46
C VAL A 76 8.60 0.12 -5.21
N CYS A 77 8.92 1.18 -4.48
CA CYS A 77 8.83 2.54 -5.00
C CYS A 77 10.06 3.37 -4.66
N SER A 78 10.44 4.23 -5.59
CA SER A 78 11.42 5.30 -5.40
C SER A 78 10.73 6.65 -5.19
N VAL A 79 11.17 7.41 -4.19
CA VAL A 79 10.65 8.75 -3.91
C VAL A 79 11.28 9.75 -4.86
N GLU A 80 10.45 10.38 -5.71
CA GLU A 80 10.86 11.44 -6.62
C GLU A 80 10.80 12.82 -5.97
N ASP A 81 9.70 13.09 -5.23
CA ASP A 81 9.46 14.37 -4.60
C ASP A 81 8.68 14.22 -3.29
N ILE A 82 8.77 15.23 -2.43
CA ILE A 82 8.07 15.29 -1.15
C ILE A 82 7.31 16.62 -1.06
N TYR A 83 6.00 16.56 -1.22
CA TYR A 83 5.13 17.71 -1.07
C TYR A 83 4.58 17.80 0.37
N LYS A 84 4.94 18.88 1.07
CA LYS A 84 4.51 19.10 2.46
C LYS A 84 3.23 19.92 2.51
N THR A 85 2.27 19.44 3.27
CA THR A 85 1.06 20.16 3.66
C THR A 85 1.01 20.31 5.18
N THR A 86 0.03 21.04 5.69
CA THR A 86 -0.13 21.18 7.15
C THR A 86 -0.38 19.83 7.80
N GLY A 87 0.62 19.34 8.55
CA GLY A 87 0.54 18.08 9.30
C GLY A 87 0.85 16.81 8.51
N PHE A 88 1.10 16.90 7.18
CA PHE A 88 1.37 15.73 6.35
C PHE A 88 2.60 15.92 5.45
N GLU A 89 3.27 14.82 5.17
CA GLU A 89 4.29 14.68 4.12
C GLU A 89 3.74 13.73 3.04
N ASN A 90 3.68 14.21 1.81
CA ASN A 90 3.16 13.48 0.67
C ASN A 90 4.33 13.07 -0.22
N PHE A 91 4.63 11.79 -0.23
CA PHE A 91 5.72 11.21 -1.01
C PHE A 91 5.20 10.89 -2.41
N ILE A 92 5.73 11.56 -3.42
CA ILE A 92 5.47 11.26 -4.82
C ILE A 92 6.47 10.21 -5.25
N CYS A 93 6.00 9.06 -5.70
CA CYS A 93 6.83 7.90 -5.95
C CYS A 93 6.60 7.30 -7.32
N THR A 94 7.69 6.89 -7.97
CA THR A 94 7.66 5.95 -9.10
C THR A 94 7.58 4.53 -8.57
N ILE A 95 6.77 3.68 -9.18
CA ILE A 95 6.73 2.24 -8.91
C ILE A 95 7.86 1.59 -9.71
N ASP A 96 8.90 1.13 -9.04
CA ASP A 96 10.05 0.46 -9.66
C ASP A 96 9.72 -1.00 -10.01
N ALA A 97 8.96 -1.68 -9.13
CA ALA A 97 8.52 -3.05 -9.30
C ALA A 97 7.20 -3.30 -8.58
N ALA A 98 6.41 -4.23 -9.10
CA ALA A 98 5.20 -4.71 -8.45
C ALA A 98 5.20 -6.24 -8.40
N TYR A 99 4.85 -6.78 -7.26
CA TYR A 99 4.76 -8.21 -6.99
C TYR A 99 3.33 -8.53 -6.57
N ALA A 100 2.82 -9.65 -7.05
CA ALA A 100 1.49 -10.13 -6.68
C ALA A 100 1.53 -11.64 -6.43
N ALA A 101 0.76 -12.09 -5.44
CA ALA A 101 0.57 -13.51 -5.20
C ALA A 101 -0.20 -14.13 -6.38
N GLU A 102 0.14 -15.38 -6.74
CA GLU A 102 -0.45 -16.05 -7.91
C GLU A 102 -1.98 -16.17 -7.79
N GLU A 103 -2.49 -16.42 -6.59
CA GLU A 103 -3.92 -16.57 -6.31
C GLU A 103 -4.76 -15.32 -6.57
N VAL A 104 -4.14 -14.13 -6.63
CA VAL A 104 -4.86 -12.88 -6.94
C VAL A 104 -4.67 -12.43 -8.40
N LEU A 105 -4.13 -13.32 -9.25
CA LEU A 105 -3.96 -13.05 -10.68
C LEU A 105 -5.00 -13.80 -11.52
N THR A 106 -5.42 -13.17 -12.61
CA THR A 106 -6.16 -13.86 -13.69
C THR A 106 -5.20 -14.73 -14.51
N GLU A 107 -5.74 -15.59 -15.36
CA GLU A 107 -4.95 -16.40 -16.32
C GLU A 107 -4.08 -15.53 -17.25
N GLU A 108 -4.48 -14.27 -17.50
CA GLU A 108 -3.70 -13.31 -18.29
C GLU A 108 -2.68 -12.52 -17.47
N GLY A 109 -2.46 -12.87 -16.19
CA GLY A 109 -1.50 -12.22 -15.30
C GLY A 109 -1.92 -10.80 -14.83
N LYS A 110 -3.22 -10.50 -14.79
CA LYS A 110 -3.76 -9.24 -14.28
C LYS A 110 -4.35 -9.44 -12.89
N ILE A 111 -4.37 -8.40 -12.09
CA ILE A 111 -5.03 -8.44 -10.77
C ILE A 111 -6.52 -8.77 -10.94
N ASP A 112 -6.95 -9.84 -10.29
CA ASP A 112 -8.37 -10.19 -10.17
C ASP A 112 -8.94 -9.61 -8.88
N TYR A 113 -9.67 -8.51 -8.99
CA TYR A 113 -10.34 -7.85 -7.85
C TYR A 113 -11.55 -8.62 -7.29
N ARG A 114 -11.92 -9.74 -7.89
CA ARG A 114 -12.91 -10.67 -7.29
C ARG A 114 -12.25 -11.51 -6.19
N THR A 115 -10.96 -11.78 -6.34
CA THR A 115 -10.14 -12.51 -5.38
C THR A 115 -9.38 -11.56 -4.46
N LEU A 116 -8.66 -10.60 -5.03
CA LEU A 116 -8.05 -9.52 -4.27
C LEU A 116 -9.14 -8.57 -3.77
N LYS A 117 -9.38 -8.55 -2.47
CA LYS A 117 -10.32 -7.65 -1.80
C LYS A 117 -9.58 -6.74 -0.83
N PRO A 118 -8.99 -5.64 -1.32
CA PRO A 118 -8.29 -4.70 -0.45
C PRO A 118 -9.21 -4.15 0.62
N VAL A 119 -8.69 -4.02 1.83
CA VAL A 119 -9.40 -3.34 2.91
C VAL A 119 -9.23 -1.84 2.73
N LEU A 120 -10.31 -1.09 2.93
CA LEU A 120 -10.31 0.36 2.96
C LEU A 120 -10.41 0.84 4.40
N PHE A 121 -9.67 1.91 4.73
CA PHE A 121 -9.79 2.59 6.01
C PHE A 121 -10.59 3.88 5.82
N GLU A 122 -11.65 4.01 6.59
CA GLU A 122 -12.54 5.17 6.61
C GLU A 122 -12.16 6.08 7.79
N MET A 123 -11.64 7.29 7.48
CA MET A 123 -11.07 8.19 8.49
C MET A 123 -12.10 8.81 9.46
N PRO A 124 -13.26 9.31 9.04
CA PRO A 124 -14.21 9.94 9.94
C PRO A 124 -14.74 9.05 11.07
N THR A 125 -14.97 7.77 10.79
CA THR A 125 -15.49 6.82 11.81
C THR A 125 -14.42 5.86 12.34
N TYR A 126 -13.21 5.88 11.75
CA TYR A 126 -12.11 4.97 12.08
C TYR A 126 -12.49 3.49 11.88
N GLU A 127 -13.20 3.21 10.79
CA GLU A 127 -13.65 1.86 10.46
C GLU A 127 -12.89 1.29 9.27
N TYR A 128 -12.77 -0.04 9.27
CA TYR A 128 -12.27 -0.79 8.12
C TYR A 128 -13.45 -1.32 7.30
N LEU A 129 -13.40 -1.09 5.99
CA LEU A 129 -14.43 -1.51 5.05
C LEU A 129 -13.89 -2.57 4.10
N LYS A 130 -14.72 -3.55 3.76
CA LYS A 130 -14.44 -4.49 2.68
C LYS A 130 -14.73 -3.85 1.34
N THR A 131 -13.87 -4.05 0.35
CA THR A 131 -14.23 -3.77 -1.04
C THR A 131 -15.27 -4.78 -1.51
N GLY A 132 -16.24 -4.29 -2.29
CA GLY A 132 -17.32 -5.11 -2.86
C GLY A 132 -16.95 -5.75 -4.20
N ASP A 133 -17.98 -6.21 -4.91
CA ASP A 133 -17.83 -6.83 -6.22
C ASP A 133 -17.48 -5.80 -7.31
N VAL A 134 -16.86 -6.28 -8.40
CA VAL A 134 -16.65 -5.48 -9.60
C VAL A 134 -18.00 -5.18 -10.24
N ILE A 135 -18.43 -3.92 -10.26
CA ILE A 135 -19.73 -3.48 -10.75
C ILE A 135 -19.74 -3.12 -12.24
N GLY A 136 -18.59 -2.99 -12.86
CA GLY A 136 -18.50 -2.70 -14.30
C GLY A 136 -17.15 -2.14 -14.72
N LYS A 137 -17.02 -1.90 -16.02
CA LYS A 137 -15.82 -1.29 -16.60
C LYS A 137 -15.95 0.22 -16.66
N CYS A 138 -14.83 0.92 -16.51
CA CYS A 138 -14.77 2.36 -16.72
C CYS A 138 -15.34 2.74 -18.09
N MET A 139 -16.07 3.86 -18.14
CA MET A 139 -16.72 4.38 -19.35
C MET A 139 -17.79 3.45 -19.97
N SER A 140 -18.25 2.43 -19.26
CA SER A 140 -19.34 1.56 -19.77
C SER A 140 -20.73 2.07 -19.41
N PHE A 141 -20.88 2.81 -18.30
CA PHE A 141 -22.17 3.27 -17.80
C PHE A 141 -22.69 4.55 -18.48
N GLY A 142 -21.81 5.36 -19.04
CA GLY A 142 -22.18 6.64 -19.71
C GLY A 142 -22.37 6.55 -21.21
N LYS A 143 -22.32 5.37 -21.80
CA LYS A 143 -22.62 5.20 -23.24
C LYS A 143 -24.13 5.13 -23.43
N GLU A 144 -24.66 6.03 -24.27
CA GLU A 144 -26.04 5.88 -24.78
C GLU A 144 -26.15 4.52 -25.49
N LYS A 145 -27.28 3.83 -25.20
CA LYS A 145 -27.58 2.55 -25.84
C LYS A 145 -28.09 2.75 -27.25
#